data_385b34c1dfb950a9c693f99c11634739
#
_entry.id   385b34c1dfb950a9c693f99c11634739
#
_cell.length_a   1.000
_cell.length_b   1.000
_cell.length_c   1.000
_cell.angle_alpha   90.00
_cell.angle_beta   90.00
_cell.angle_gamma   90.00
#
_symmetry.space_group_name_H-M   'P 1'
#
loop_
_entity.id
_entity.type
_entity.pdbx_description
1 polymer ?
#
loop_
_entity_poly.entity_id
_entity_poly.type
_entity_poly.pdbx_seq_one_letter_code
_entity_poly.pdbx_strand_id
1 'polypeptide(L)'
;MRKWLLALFVVAALAGCKSTDTQTPAPVEDRSAAGAAADAANTKGAGATGVTGTAGGAMQPHKDPRNILSQKRSIYFDYDQFVIKDEFRATVEAHAKYLQGNRTLRVTLQGNTDERGTREYNIALGQKRADAVKKLMVLLGATEVQIETVSFGKEKPRREGHDETSWAENRRVDIVYVGE
;
A
#
# COMPACT_ATOMS: atom_id res chain seq x y z
N MET A 1 -30.88 -53.10 34.64
CA MET A 1 -31.08 -54.28 33.80
C MET A 1 -30.83 -53.86 32.37
N ARG A 2 -29.86 -54.58 31.77
CA ARG A 2 -29.65 -54.95 30.36
C ARG A 2 -29.39 -53.80 29.38
N LYS A 3 -28.10 -53.58 28.99
CA LYS A 3 -27.29 -54.32 27.97
C LYS A 3 -27.86 -54.16 26.57
N TRP A 4 -27.08 -53.61 25.62
CA TRP A 4 -26.24 -54.20 24.54
C TRP A 4 -25.94 -53.06 23.56
N LEU A 5 -24.71 -52.64 23.34
CA LEU A 5 -23.72 -53.07 22.34
C LEU A 5 -24.25 -53.09 20.90
N LEU A 6 -23.73 -52.18 20.08
CA LEU A 6 -23.22 -52.61 18.76
C LEU A 6 -22.26 -51.53 18.22
N ALA A 7 -20.99 -51.90 18.15
CA ALA A 7 -19.94 -51.24 17.42
C ALA A 7 -20.16 -51.44 15.91
N LEU A 8 -19.98 -50.40 15.14
CA LEU A 8 -19.83 -50.54 13.69
C LEU A 8 -18.61 -49.74 13.26
N PHE A 9 -17.52 -50.48 13.05
CA PHE A 9 -16.31 -50.04 12.37
C PHE A 9 -16.66 -49.81 10.89
N VAL A 10 -16.45 -48.59 10.40
CA VAL A 10 -16.33 -48.33 8.97
C VAL A 10 -14.91 -47.86 8.71
N VAL A 11 -14.10 -48.77 8.23
CA VAL A 11 -12.82 -48.54 7.59
C VAL A 11 -13.12 -48.04 6.18
N ALA A 12 -12.86 -46.79 5.89
CA ALA A 12 -12.88 -46.27 4.52
C ALA A 12 -11.45 -45.98 4.08
N ALA A 13 -11.05 -46.68 3.04
CA ALA A 13 -9.73 -46.70 2.44
C ALA A 13 -9.27 -45.36 1.89
N LEU A 14 -8.04 -45.01 2.17
CA LEU A 14 -7.27 -43.94 1.50
C LEU A 14 -6.93 -44.40 0.07
N ALA A 15 -7.56 -43.78 -0.90
CA ALA A 15 -7.11 -43.82 -2.30
C ALA A 15 -6.24 -42.60 -2.55
N GLY A 16 -4.93 -42.77 -2.55
CA GLY A 16 -3.97 -41.75 -2.94
C GLY A 16 -4.02 -41.56 -4.47
N CYS A 17 -4.31 -40.32 -4.87
CA CYS A 17 -4.04 -39.86 -6.23
C CYS A 17 -2.65 -39.24 -6.29
N LYS A 18 -1.71 -40.01 -6.83
CA LYS A 18 -0.35 -39.56 -7.15
C LYS A 18 -0.41 -38.99 -8.58
N SER A 19 -0.49 -37.68 -8.70
CA SER A 19 -0.30 -36.99 -9.99
C SER A 19 1.16 -36.63 -10.12
N THR A 20 1.87 -37.40 -10.93
CA THR A 20 3.20 -37.08 -11.40
C THR A 20 3.03 -36.32 -12.73
N ASP A 21 3.06 -35.00 -12.68
CA ASP A 21 3.19 -34.21 -13.89
C ASP A 21 4.68 -33.89 -14.09
N THR A 22 5.26 -34.64 -14.99
CA THR A 22 6.59 -34.40 -15.54
C THR A 22 6.43 -33.38 -16.67
N GLN A 23 6.62 -32.10 -16.37
CA GLN A 23 6.76 -31.09 -17.43
C GLN A 23 8.17 -31.13 -17.98
N THR A 24 8.27 -31.57 -19.21
CA THR A 24 9.43 -31.48 -20.08
C THR A 24 9.75 -30.00 -20.36
N PRO A 25 11.01 -29.52 -20.16
CA PRO A 25 11.34 -28.16 -20.52
C PRO A 25 11.38 -28.01 -22.03
N ALA A 26 10.71 -26.96 -22.54
CA ALA A 26 10.77 -26.56 -23.93
C ALA A 26 12.17 -26.01 -24.26
N PRO A 27 12.69 -26.25 -25.47
CA PRO A 27 14.01 -25.80 -25.88
C PRO A 27 14.04 -24.28 -26.07
N VAL A 28 15.07 -23.65 -25.48
CA VAL A 28 15.43 -22.26 -25.68
C VAL A 28 16.06 -22.12 -27.06
N GLU A 29 15.37 -21.49 -28.01
CA GLU A 29 15.99 -21.06 -29.26
C GLU A 29 16.75 -19.75 -29.03
N ASP A 30 18.07 -19.86 -29.08
CA ASP A 30 19.03 -18.77 -29.17
C ASP A 30 18.91 -18.13 -30.56
N ARG A 31 18.45 -16.88 -30.61
CA ARG A 31 18.54 -16.04 -31.81
C ARG A 31 19.47 -14.87 -31.53
N SER A 32 20.76 -15.18 -31.59
CA SER A 32 21.76 -14.15 -31.81
C SER A 32 21.94 -13.89 -33.30
N ALA A 33 22.12 -12.62 -33.59
CA ALA A 33 22.87 -12.00 -34.67
C ALA A 33 22.11 -11.46 -35.89
N ALA A 34 22.40 -10.22 -36.05
CA ALA A 34 22.85 -9.49 -37.24
C ALA A 34 21.85 -8.54 -37.88
N GLY A 35 22.29 -7.30 -37.97
CA GLY A 35 22.03 -6.46 -39.13
C GLY A 35 21.61 -5.04 -38.85
N ALA A 36 22.53 -4.22 -38.60
CA ALA A 36 22.93 -2.97 -39.29
C ALA A 36 21.86 -1.97 -39.79
N ALA A 37 22.12 -0.74 -39.35
CA ALA A 37 22.10 0.53 -40.11
C ALA A 37 20.80 1.32 -40.23
N ALA A 38 20.85 2.50 -39.54
CA ALA A 38 20.50 3.83 -40.03
C ALA A 38 19.05 4.09 -40.49
N ASP A 39 18.32 4.94 -39.72
CA ASP A 39 18.02 6.25 -40.28
C ASP A 39 17.64 7.27 -39.19
N ALA A 40 18.15 8.46 -39.35
CA ALA A 40 17.90 9.60 -38.48
C ALA A 40 16.58 10.27 -38.89
N ALA A 41 15.62 10.35 -37.94
CA ALA A 41 14.53 11.32 -38.07
C ALA A 41 14.32 12.02 -36.73
N ASN A 42 14.82 13.22 -36.72
CA ASN A 42 14.55 14.30 -35.79
C ASN A 42 13.07 14.42 -35.43
N THR A 43 12.71 14.22 -34.16
CA THR A 43 11.48 14.77 -33.62
C THR A 43 11.82 15.54 -32.35
N LYS A 44 11.81 16.86 -32.54
CA LYS A 44 11.83 17.89 -31.53
C LYS A 44 10.57 17.78 -30.67
N GLY A 45 10.72 17.77 -29.34
CA GLY A 45 9.63 18.23 -28.50
C GLY A 45 9.32 17.40 -27.29
N ALA A 46 9.65 17.96 -26.20
CA ALA A 46 9.08 18.02 -24.87
C ALA A 46 10.12 17.71 -23.82
N GLY A 47 10.59 18.76 -23.20
CA GLY A 47 11.61 18.74 -22.15
C GLY A 47 11.19 17.88 -20.97
N ALA A 48 11.83 16.75 -20.85
CA ALA A 48 12.03 16.14 -19.54
C ALA A 48 13.05 17.03 -18.81
N THR A 49 12.56 17.93 -17.98
CA THR A 49 13.43 18.59 -17.00
C THR A 49 13.94 17.52 -16.03
N GLY A 50 15.07 16.94 -16.41
CA GLY A 50 15.91 16.21 -15.48
C GLY A 50 16.33 17.18 -14.39
N VAL A 51 15.77 17.05 -13.20
CA VAL A 51 16.28 17.69 -11.99
C VAL A 51 17.53 16.92 -11.61
N THR A 52 18.66 17.30 -12.23
CA THR A 52 19.98 16.98 -11.72
C THR A 52 20.10 17.65 -10.35
N GLY A 53 20.34 16.83 -9.32
CA GLY A 53 20.54 17.26 -7.96
C GLY A 53 21.66 18.26 -7.84
N THR A 54 21.32 19.51 -7.64
CA THR A 54 22.23 20.54 -7.12
C THR A 54 22.11 20.51 -5.60
N ALA A 55 23.17 20.07 -4.95
CA ALA A 55 23.35 20.20 -3.51
C ALA A 55 23.47 21.69 -3.17
N GLY A 56 22.37 22.29 -2.82
CA GLY A 56 22.29 23.67 -2.33
C GLY A 56 20.86 23.87 -1.81
N GLY A 57 20.68 23.82 -0.49
CA GLY A 57 19.60 24.41 0.30
C GLY A 57 18.14 24.34 -0.16
N ALA A 58 17.78 23.56 -1.17
CA ALA A 58 16.42 23.44 -1.62
C ALA A 58 15.61 22.67 -0.58
N MET A 59 14.52 23.29 -0.11
CA MET A 59 13.57 22.66 0.81
C MET A 59 13.11 21.33 0.24
N GLN A 60 13.14 20.30 1.08
CA GLN A 60 12.70 18.96 0.65
C GLN A 60 11.23 19.02 0.20
N PRO A 61 10.84 18.36 -0.91
CA PRO A 61 9.49 18.45 -1.48
C PRO A 61 8.37 18.22 -0.48
N HIS A 62 8.53 17.31 0.47
CA HIS A 62 7.51 17.03 1.50
C HIS A 62 7.44 18.13 2.59
N LYS A 63 8.42 19.03 2.66
CA LYS A 63 8.43 20.20 3.56
C LYS A 63 8.04 21.51 2.86
N ASP A 64 8.01 21.54 1.52
CA ASP A 64 7.58 22.72 0.77
C ASP A 64 6.04 22.85 0.78
N PRO A 65 5.48 23.91 1.39
CA PRO A 65 4.03 24.11 1.46
C PRO A 65 3.32 24.15 0.09
N ARG A 66 4.06 24.40 -0.99
CA ARG A 66 3.53 24.45 -2.36
C ARG A 66 3.53 23.11 -3.05
N ASN A 67 4.19 22.10 -2.47
CA ASN A 67 4.29 20.78 -3.05
C ASN A 67 3.09 19.89 -2.65
N ILE A 68 2.62 19.08 -3.57
CA ILE A 68 1.52 18.14 -3.34
C ILE A 68 1.82 17.18 -2.18
N LEU A 69 3.09 16.81 -1.97
CA LEU A 69 3.53 15.91 -0.90
C LEU A 69 3.38 16.51 0.50
N SER A 70 3.32 17.85 0.63
CA SER A 70 3.03 18.50 1.90
C SER A 70 1.54 18.80 2.07
N GLN A 71 0.84 19.11 0.97
CA GLN A 71 -0.57 19.50 1.00
C GLN A 71 -1.52 18.30 1.12
N LYS A 72 -1.19 17.17 0.49
CA LYS A 72 -2.06 15.98 0.45
C LYS A 72 -1.42 14.82 1.19
N ARG A 73 -1.56 14.82 2.49
CA ARG A 73 -1.00 13.79 3.38
C ARG A 73 -2.04 12.87 4.02
N SER A 74 -3.31 13.07 3.71
CA SER A 74 -4.39 12.30 4.32
C SER A 74 -5.18 11.56 3.26
N ILE A 75 -5.41 10.29 3.51
CA ILE A 75 -6.26 9.40 2.71
C ILE A 75 -7.52 9.12 3.53
N TYR A 76 -8.69 9.45 2.98
CA TYR A 76 -9.96 9.30 3.67
C TYR A 76 -10.70 8.05 3.26
N PHE A 77 -11.51 7.53 4.20
CA PHE A 77 -12.24 6.27 4.05
C PHE A 77 -13.72 6.44 4.35
N ASP A 78 -14.52 5.57 3.74
CA ASP A 78 -15.93 5.49 4.07
C ASP A 78 -16.15 4.81 5.43
N TYR A 79 -17.39 4.90 5.94
CA TYR A 79 -17.76 4.27 7.18
C TYR A 79 -17.48 2.77 7.13
N ASP A 80 -16.82 2.28 8.16
CA ASP A 80 -16.47 0.85 8.32
C ASP A 80 -15.68 0.23 7.14
N GLN A 81 -15.02 1.07 6.32
CA GLN A 81 -14.24 0.63 5.18
C GLN A 81 -12.74 0.88 5.38
N PHE A 82 -11.94 0.03 4.73
CA PHE A 82 -10.48 0.14 4.62
C PHE A 82 -9.99 0.05 3.16
N VAL A 83 -10.92 0.11 2.19
CA VAL A 83 -10.60 0.17 0.76
C VAL A 83 -10.23 1.60 0.39
N ILE A 84 -9.09 1.78 -0.28
CA ILE A 84 -8.64 3.10 -0.75
C ILE A 84 -9.51 3.51 -1.94
N LYS A 85 -10.15 4.68 -1.83
CA LYS A 85 -10.95 5.25 -2.92
C LYS A 85 -10.04 5.67 -4.09
N ASP A 86 -10.56 5.60 -5.30
CA ASP A 86 -9.78 5.92 -6.51
C ASP A 86 -9.24 7.36 -6.51
N GLU A 87 -9.98 8.31 -5.93
CA GLU A 87 -9.55 9.71 -5.79
C GLU A 87 -8.25 9.89 -4.99
N PHE A 88 -7.92 8.97 -4.06
CA PHE A 88 -6.69 9.04 -3.26
C PHE A 88 -5.52 8.25 -3.86
N ARG A 89 -5.75 7.43 -4.90
CA ARG A 89 -4.69 6.63 -5.53
C ARG A 89 -3.53 7.48 -6.03
N ALA A 90 -3.82 8.60 -6.70
CA ALA A 90 -2.80 9.53 -7.17
C ALA A 90 -1.97 10.14 -6.02
N THR A 91 -2.60 10.41 -4.88
CA THR A 91 -1.90 10.88 -3.68
C THR A 91 -0.94 9.82 -3.14
N VAL A 92 -1.42 8.57 -2.98
CA VAL A 92 -0.57 7.44 -2.52
C VAL A 92 0.58 7.19 -3.51
N GLU A 93 0.33 7.26 -4.82
CA GLU A 93 1.33 7.11 -5.86
C GLU A 93 2.43 8.17 -5.79
N ALA A 94 2.07 9.44 -5.59
CA ALA A 94 3.02 10.53 -5.47
C ALA A 94 3.99 10.30 -4.28
N HIS A 95 3.46 9.90 -3.12
CA HIS A 95 4.28 9.57 -1.95
C HIS A 95 5.14 8.32 -2.17
N ALA A 96 4.59 7.27 -2.79
CA ALA A 96 5.34 6.04 -3.09
C ALA A 96 6.51 6.31 -4.03
N LYS A 97 6.31 7.05 -5.12
CA LYS A 97 7.37 7.47 -6.05
C LYS A 97 8.44 8.31 -5.36
N TYR A 98 8.02 9.21 -4.47
CA TYR A 98 8.98 10.01 -3.72
C TYR A 98 9.84 9.15 -2.79
N LEU A 99 9.27 8.20 -2.07
CA LEU A 99 10.01 7.24 -1.26
C LEU A 99 10.91 6.34 -2.12
N GLN A 100 10.44 5.88 -3.28
CA GLN A 100 11.23 5.09 -4.22
C GLN A 100 12.52 5.81 -4.64
N GLY A 101 12.44 7.11 -4.91
CA GLY A 101 13.59 7.96 -5.27
C GLY A 101 14.47 8.36 -4.07
N ASN A 102 13.99 8.19 -2.83
CA ASN A 102 14.66 8.66 -1.61
C ASN A 102 14.73 7.54 -0.55
N ARG A 103 15.63 6.59 -0.73
CA ARG A 103 15.69 5.35 0.07
C ARG A 103 15.99 5.54 1.56
N THR A 104 16.49 6.69 1.96
CA THR A 104 16.77 7.04 3.36
C THR A 104 15.55 7.60 4.09
N LEU A 105 14.55 8.11 3.35
CA LEU A 105 13.33 8.63 3.96
C LEU A 105 12.46 7.50 4.50
N ARG A 106 11.80 7.81 5.60
CA ARG A 106 10.83 6.93 6.26
C ARG A 106 9.55 7.68 6.53
N VAL A 107 8.45 6.96 6.51
CA VAL A 107 7.12 7.47 6.84
C VAL A 107 6.43 6.57 7.85
N THR A 108 5.62 7.17 8.70
CA THR A 108 4.67 6.48 9.57
C THR A 108 3.26 6.74 9.05
N LEU A 109 2.53 5.68 8.73
CA LEU A 109 1.13 5.72 8.34
C LEU A 109 0.26 5.61 9.59
N GLN A 110 -0.41 6.69 9.95
CA GLN A 110 -1.23 6.78 11.15
C GLN A 110 -2.70 6.52 10.81
N GLY A 111 -3.22 5.35 11.19
CA GLY A 111 -4.60 4.97 10.95
C GLY A 111 -5.54 5.51 12.02
N ASN A 112 -6.59 6.20 11.60
CA ASN A 112 -7.59 6.82 12.47
C ASN A 112 -9.00 6.39 12.04
N THR A 113 -9.92 6.43 13.01
CA THR A 113 -11.35 6.12 12.82
C THR A 113 -12.21 7.24 13.38
N ASP A 114 -13.49 7.19 13.10
CA ASP A 114 -14.47 7.96 13.86
C ASP A 114 -14.70 7.36 15.26
N GLU A 115 -15.49 8.03 16.07
CA GLU A 115 -15.70 7.67 17.48
C GLU A 115 -16.59 6.44 17.70
N ARG A 116 -17.38 6.03 16.69
CA ARG A 116 -18.37 4.95 16.80
C ARG A 116 -17.70 3.59 16.96
N GLY A 117 -18.29 2.75 17.83
CA GLY A 117 -17.77 1.41 18.13
C GLY A 117 -16.82 1.36 19.34
N THR A 118 -16.33 0.15 19.65
CA THR A 118 -15.41 -0.07 20.77
C THR A 118 -14.00 0.42 20.44
N ARG A 119 -13.19 0.60 21.45
CA ARG A 119 -11.80 1.02 21.30
C ARG A 119 -10.99 -0.03 20.53
N GLU A 120 -11.14 -1.28 20.90
CA GLU A 120 -10.42 -2.41 20.30
C GLU A 120 -10.76 -2.56 18.82
N TYR A 121 -12.06 -2.45 18.49
CA TYR A 121 -12.52 -2.47 17.11
C TYR A 121 -11.89 -1.36 16.29
N ASN A 122 -11.89 -0.14 16.80
CA ASN A 122 -11.34 1.03 16.11
C ASN A 122 -9.82 0.96 15.93
N ILE A 123 -9.08 0.43 16.90
CA ILE A 123 -7.64 0.16 16.75
C ILE A 123 -7.43 -0.85 15.60
N ALA A 124 -8.19 -1.93 15.56
CA ALA A 124 -8.08 -2.92 14.48
C ALA A 124 -8.45 -2.34 13.10
N LEU A 125 -9.51 -1.52 13.01
CA LEU A 125 -9.93 -0.87 11.77
C LEU A 125 -8.90 0.16 11.28
N GLY A 126 -8.38 1.00 12.19
CA GLY A 126 -7.32 1.95 11.88
C GLY A 126 -6.05 1.25 11.37
N GLN A 127 -5.69 0.11 11.97
CA GLN A 127 -4.56 -0.69 11.50
C GLN A 127 -4.79 -1.24 10.08
N LYS A 128 -5.97 -1.80 9.80
CA LYS A 128 -6.32 -2.29 8.46
C LYS A 128 -6.22 -1.19 7.39
N ARG A 129 -6.63 0.04 7.72
CA ARG A 129 -6.52 1.21 6.83
C ARG A 129 -5.07 1.56 6.55
N ALA A 130 -4.23 1.66 7.59
CA ALA A 130 -2.81 1.95 7.45
C ALA A 130 -2.10 0.87 6.62
N ASP A 131 -2.41 -0.40 6.87
CA ASP A 131 -1.84 -1.53 6.14
C ASP A 131 -2.29 -1.56 4.67
N ALA A 132 -3.52 -1.15 4.35
CA ALA A 132 -3.99 -1.02 2.98
C ALA A 132 -3.19 0.03 2.20
N VAL A 133 -2.91 1.19 2.82
CA VAL A 133 -2.07 2.24 2.22
C VAL A 133 -0.64 1.73 2.06
N LYS A 134 -0.05 1.10 3.07
CA LYS A 134 1.30 0.49 2.99
C LYS A 134 1.40 -0.49 1.83
N LYS A 135 0.46 -1.43 1.72
CA LYS A 135 0.44 -2.43 0.63
C LYS A 135 0.43 -1.76 -0.74
N LEU A 136 -0.37 -0.71 -0.93
CA LEU A 136 -0.41 0.02 -2.19
C LEU A 136 0.91 0.75 -2.45
N MET A 137 1.51 1.41 -1.45
CA MET A 137 2.80 2.10 -1.60
C MET A 137 3.93 1.13 -1.97
N VAL A 138 3.96 -0.05 -1.35
CA VAL A 138 4.95 -1.10 -1.67
C VAL A 138 4.75 -1.62 -3.09
N LEU A 139 3.52 -1.86 -3.51
CA LEU A 139 3.19 -2.24 -4.90
C LEU A 139 3.67 -1.19 -5.91
N LEU A 140 3.64 0.09 -5.54
CA LEU A 140 4.09 1.22 -6.35
C LEU A 140 5.61 1.51 -6.24
N GLY A 141 6.37 0.64 -5.56
CA GLY A 141 7.83 0.64 -5.56
C GLY A 141 8.51 1.26 -4.34
N ALA A 142 7.78 1.67 -3.31
CA ALA A 142 8.37 1.97 -2.01
C ALA A 142 8.84 0.68 -1.33
N THR A 143 9.86 0.75 -0.45
CA THR A 143 10.30 -0.44 0.30
C THR A 143 9.58 -0.56 1.65
N GLU A 144 9.32 -1.78 2.09
CA GLU A 144 8.66 -2.02 3.37
C GLU A 144 9.36 -1.37 4.56
N VAL A 145 10.68 -1.35 4.54
CA VAL A 145 11.50 -0.77 5.62
C VAL A 145 11.39 0.75 5.72
N GLN A 146 10.82 1.40 4.70
CA GLN A 146 10.56 2.84 4.70
C GLN A 146 9.20 3.18 5.34
N ILE A 147 8.32 2.19 5.54
CA ILE A 147 6.92 2.43 5.89
C ILE A 147 6.55 1.69 7.18
N GLU A 148 6.33 2.46 8.22
CA GLU A 148 5.76 1.99 9.49
C GLU A 148 4.26 2.23 9.51
N THR A 149 3.48 1.34 10.11
CA THR A 149 2.04 1.51 10.31
C THR A 149 1.72 1.54 11.80
N VAL A 150 0.87 2.47 12.20
CA VAL A 150 0.38 2.59 13.58
C VAL A 150 -1.09 2.97 13.56
N SER A 151 -1.88 2.38 14.42
CA SER A 151 -3.28 2.76 14.61
C SER A 151 -3.46 3.54 15.89
N PHE A 152 -4.13 4.66 15.79
CA PHE A 152 -4.66 5.41 16.92
C PHE A 152 -6.16 5.12 17.15
N GLY A 153 -6.79 4.37 16.25
CA GLY A 153 -8.22 4.15 16.34
C GLY A 153 -8.97 5.48 16.42
N LYS A 154 -9.81 5.66 17.44
CA LYS A 154 -10.58 6.88 17.67
C LYS A 154 -9.91 7.89 18.64
N GLU A 155 -8.69 7.62 19.10
CA GLU A 155 -8.01 8.38 20.15
C GLU A 155 -7.39 9.71 19.67
N LYS A 156 -7.26 9.91 18.34
CA LYS A 156 -6.74 11.14 17.74
C LYS A 156 -7.71 11.74 16.72
N PRO A 157 -8.86 12.25 17.16
CA PRO A 157 -9.77 12.92 16.25
C PRO A 157 -9.10 14.18 15.66
N ARG A 158 -9.31 14.41 14.37
CA ARG A 158 -8.93 15.67 13.70
C ARG A 158 -9.98 16.74 13.95
N ARG A 159 -11.23 16.33 13.99
CA ARG A 159 -12.37 17.18 14.25
C ARG A 159 -13.22 16.61 15.35
N GLU A 160 -13.48 17.42 16.35
CA GLU A 160 -14.43 17.10 17.41
C GLU A 160 -15.85 17.36 16.91
N GLY A 161 -16.79 16.53 17.32
CA GLY A 161 -18.20 16.59 16.94
C GLY A 161 -18.78 15.21 16.68
N HIS A 162 -20.12 15.12 16.83
CA HIS A 162 -20.88 13.88 16.72
C HIS A 162 -21.76 13.87 15.46
N ASP A 163 -21.21 14.37 14.34
CA ASP A 163 -21.88 14.48 13.05
C ASP A 163 -21.06 13.82 11.93
N GLU A 164 -21.71 13.55 10.80
CA GLU A 164 -21.06 12.89 9.67
C GLU A 164 -19.90 13.72 9.11
N THR A 165 -19.95 15.04 9.22
CA THR A 165 -18.85 15.91 8.76
C THR A 165 -17.59 15.66 9.59
N SER A 166 -17.74 15.63 10.92
CA SER A 166 -16.65 15.35 11.85
C SER A 166 -16.14 13.91 11.69
N TRP A 167 -17.05 12.95 11.59
CA TRP A 167 -16.69 11.54 11.39
C TRP A 167 -15.94 11.30 10.08
N ALA A 168 -16.37 11.93 8.97
CA ALA A 168 -15.70 11.80 7.68
C ALA A 168 -14.24 12.31 7.72
N GLU A 169 -13.98 13.40 8.45
CA GLU A 169 -12.62 13.92 8.63
C GLU A 169 -11.76 13.02 9.56
N ASN A 170 -12.38 12.29 10.45
CA ASN A 170 -11.69 11.39 11.38
C ASN A 170 -11.34 10.04 10.74
N ARG A 171 -12.12 9.54 9.77
CA ARG A 171 -11.87 8.29 9.05
C ARG A 171 -10.73 8.46 8.04
N ARG A 172 -9.48 8.46 8.52
CA ARG A 172 -8.34 8.77 7.65
C ARG A 172 -7.08 7.97 7.99
N VAL A 173 -6.15 7.96 7.06
CA VAL A 173 -4.73 7.61 7.29
C VAL A 173 -3.90 8.84 6.98
N ASP A 174 -3.06 9.24 7.92
CA ASP A 174 -2.12 10.33 7.75
C ASP A 174 -0.73 9.79 7.40
N ILE A 175 -0.08 10.39 6.40
CA ILE A 175 1.30 10.09 5.99
C ILE A 175 2.22 11.10 6.68
N VAL A 176 2.99 10.62 7.65
CA VAL A 176 3.91 11.46 8.44
C VAL A 176 5.34 11.07 8.11
N TYR A 177 6.15 12.02 7.64
CA TYR A 177 7.56 11.77 7.40
C TYR A 177 8.34 11.82 8.71
N VAL A 178 9.24 10.87 8.91
CA VAL A 178 10.06 10.80 10.12
C VAL A 178 11.09 11.94 10.12
N GLY A 179 11.14 12.70 11.21
CA GLY A 179 12.05 13.84 11.36
C GLY A 179 11.42 15.19 11.02
N GLU A 180 10.09 15.25 11.00
CA GLU A 180 9.31 16.50 10.94
C GLU A 180 8.81 16.93 12.31
#